data_4c12b5717f32a8e915c13e1cb959a972
#
_entry.id   4c12b5717f32a8e915c13e1cb959a972
#
_cell.length_a   1.000
_cell.length_b   1.000
_cell.length_c   1.000
_cell.angle_alpha   90.00
_cell.angle_beta   90.00
_cell.angle_gamma   90.00
#
_symmetry.space_group_name_H-M   'P 1'
#
loop_
_entity.id
_entity.type
_entity.pdbx_description
1 polymer ?
#
loop_
_entity_poly.entity_id
_entity_poly.type
_entity_poly.pdbx_seq_one_letter_code
_entity_poly.pdbx_strand_id
1 'polypeptide(L)'
;MRRRLLALVAALSSLPLALAAAPPAHAADPTTMTNGFYVDPDSSAKRWVAANPGDGRATAINASVANTPTARWFGSWSGTIGTATGAYVGAADARDKLPVLVAYNIYNRDYCGGHSAGGASSPSAYANWIAQFAGGIAGRPAVVVLEPDSLGDYGCMNQAQIDEREAMLTGALAEFNRQAPNTWVYLDAGNPAWASAATMARRLHEAGLRQAHGFSLNVSNYLTTAENTAYGNAVNSELRARYGYTKPFVVDTSRNGNGSNGQWCNPSGRRIGTPTQLGGGAEMLLWIKVPGESDGNCGVGSGSTAGQFLPEVAYKMIYGY
;
A
#
# COMPACT_ATOMS: atom_id res chain seq x y z
N MET A 1 -27.33 -80.60 30.67
CA MET A 1 -27.07 -79.27 31.14
C MET A 1 -26.14 -78.53 30.12
N ARG A 2 -26.72 -77.67 29.28
CA ARG A 2 -25.97 -76.90 28.27
C ARG A 2 -25.94 -75.45 28.71
N ARG A 3 -24.72 -74.94 29.03
CA ARG A 3 -24.49 -73.52 29.38
C ARG A 3 -24.38 -72.73 28.06
N ARG A 4 -25.21 -71.73 27.85
CA ARG A 4 -25.07 -70.77 26.78
C ARG A 4 -24.21 -69.60 27.28
N LEU A 5 -23.07 -69.33 26.60
CA LEU A 5 -22.31 -68.10 26.75
C LEU A 5 -22.98 -67.02 25.92
N LEU A 6 -23.32 -65.88 26.57
CA LEU A 6 -23.68 -64.64 25.89
C LEU A 6 -22.38 -63.84 25.70
N ALA A 7 -22.07 -63.52 24.43
CA ALA A 7 -20.98 -62.59 24.10
C ALA A 7 -21.61 -61.17 23.99
N LEU A 8 -21.13 -60.25 24.86
CA LEU A 8 -21.43 -58.84 24.75
C LEU A 8 -20.47 -58.23 23.68
N VAL A 9 -21.04 -57.68 22.62
CA VAL A 9 -20.32 -56.85 21.65
C VAL A 9 -20.45 -55.39 22.08
N ALA A 10 -19.34 -54.81 22.55
CA ALA A 10 -19.25 -53.39 22.83
C ALA A 10 -18.98 -52.63 21.53
N ALA A 11 -19.95 -51.87 21.06
CA ALA A 11 -19.78 -50.94 19.93
C ALA A 11 -19.11 -49.67 20.40
N LEU A 12 -17.82 -49.47 20.02
CA LEU A 12 -17.13 -48.20 20.15
C LEU A 12 -17.63 -47.24 19.06
N SER A 13 -18.42 -46.25 19.46
CA SER A 13 -18.79 -45.12 18.61
C SER A 13 -17.66 -44.11 18.60
N SER A 14 -16.88 -44.02 17.53
CA SER A 14 -15.92 -42.95 17.28
C SER A 14 -16.66 -41.68 16.86
N LEU A 15 -16.74 -40.68 17.76
CA LEU A 15 -17.14 -39.33 17.39
C LEU A 15 -16.02 -38.70 16.55
N PRO A 16 -16.32 -38.07 15.40
CA PRO A 16 -15.34 -37.26 14.68
C PRO A 16 -15.06 -35.97 15.48
N LEU A 17 -13.83 -35.79 15.88
CA LEU A 17 -13.34 -34.54 16.44
C LEU A 17 -13.32 -33.49 15.30
N ALA A 18 -14.31 -32.61 15.25
CA ALA A 18 -14.29 -31.46 14.35
C ALA A 18 -13.17 -30.51 14.84
N LEU A 19 -12.03 -30.48 14.12
CA LEU A 19 -11.05 -29.41 14.31
C LEU A 19 -11.74 -28.11 13.89
N ALA A 20 -12.15 -27.31 14.89
CA ALA A 20 -12.53 -25.93 14.65
C ALA A 20 -11.25 -25.20 14.17
N ALA A 21 -11.27 -24.66 12.94
CA ALA A 21 -10.22 -23.79 12.47
C ALA A 21 -10.13 -22.59 13.43
N ALA A 22 -8.95 -22.38 14.02
CA ALA A 22 -8.70 -21.20 14.83
C ALA A 22 -9.00 -19.95 13.97
N PRO A 23 -9.66 -18.93 14.54
CA PRO A 23 -9.81 -17.68 13.81
C PRO A 23 -8.42 -17.17 13.43
N PRO A 24 -8.27 -16.52 12.24
CA PRO A 24 -6.99 -15.94 11.85
C PRO A 24 -6.53 -15.02 12.98
N ALA A 25 -5.31 -15.25 13.47
CA ALA A 25 -4.70 -14.34 14.42
C ALA A 25 -4.71 -12.95 13.80
N HIS A 26 -5.31 -11.97 14.47
CA HIS A 26 -5.20 -10.59 14.03
C HIS A 26 -3.71 -10.26 13.95
N ALA A 27 -3.27 -9.66 12.84
CA ALA A 27 -1.93 -9.14 12.72
C ALA A 27 -1.64 -8.26 13.95
N ALA A 28 -0.48 -8.45 14.57
CA ALA A 28 -0.09 -7.57 15.67
C ALA A 28 -0.06 -6.13 15.16
N ASP A 29 -0.32 -5.17 16.04
CA ASP A 29 -0.29 -3.74 15.68
C ASP A 29 1.18 -3.29 15.49
N PRO A 30 1.65 -3.08 14.24
CA PRO A 30 3.04 -2.72 13.98
C PRO A 30 3.40 -1.33 14.54
N THR A 31 2.40 -0.47 14.79
CA THR A 31 2.62 0.87 15.36
C THR A 31 2.98 0.82 16.84
N THR A 32 2.60 -0.24 17.54
CA THR A 32 2.95 -0.48 18.94
C THR A 32 4.23 -1.32 19.09
N MET A 33 4.68 -1.94 17.99
CA MET A 33 5.91 -2.75 17.94
C MET A 33 7.15 -1.91 17.66
N THR A 34 6.99 -0.63 17.31
CA THR A 34 8.07 0.26 16.87
C THR A 34 7.91 1.65 17.47
N ASN A 35 8.99 2.43 17.47
CA ASN A 35 9.04 3.78 18.02
C ASN A 35 9.00 4.84 16.92
N GLY A 36 7.85 4.96 16.21
CA GLY A 36 7.62 5.90 15.13
C GLY A 36 8.11 5.43 13.76
N PHE A 37 7.86 6.24 12.73
CA PHE A 37 8.10 5.87 11.34
C PHE A 37 9.57 5.96 10.94
N TYR A 38 9.95 5.13 9.97
CA TYR A 38 11.31 5.08 9.42
C TYR A 38 11.55 6.17 8.39
N VAL A 39 12.64 6.93 8.58
CA VAL A 39 13.18 7.85 7.57
C VAL A 39 14.29 7.11 6.82
N ASP A 40 14.06 6.85 5.53
CA ASP A 40 15.04 6.18 4.68
C ASP A 40 16.26 7.07 4.43
N PRO A 41 17.47 6.69 4.89
CA PRO A 41 18.70 7.46 4.65
C PRO A 41 19.09 7.48 3.17
N ASP A 42 18.55 6.54 2.36
CA ASP A 42 18.83 6.40 0.94
C ASP A 42 17.67 6.90 0.06
N SER A 43 16.75 7.69 0.62
CA SER A 43 15.68 8.33 -0.17
C SER A 43 16.28 9.25 -1.24
N SER A 44 15.54 9.44 -2.33
CA SER A 44 15.97 10.32 -3.44
C SER A 44 16.30 11.74 -2.97
N ALA A 45 15.49 12.28 -2.05
CA ALA A 45 15.72 13.59 -1.44
C ALA A 45 17.01 13.63 -0.58
N LYS A 46 17.25 12.58 0.24
CA LYS A 46 18.48 12.47 1.05
C LYS A 46 19.73 12.42 0.19
N ARG A 47 19.73 11.57 -0.84
CA ARG A 47 20.85 11.45 -1.77
C ARG A 47 21.12 12.77 -2.49
N TRP A 48 20.06 13.45 -2.93
CA TRP A 48 20.22 14.75 -3.59
C TRP A 48 20.84 15.79 -2.66
N VAL A 49 20.34 15.93 -1.44
CA VAL A 49 20.88 16.88 -0.44
C VAL A 49 22.35 16.58 -0.16
N ALA A 50 22.71 15.32 0.05
CA ALA A 50 24.10 14.92 0.32
C ALA A 50 25.04 15.23 -0.86
N ALA A 51 24.56 15.10 -2.10
CA ALA A 51 25.32 15.40 -3.31
C ALA A 51 25.41 16.90 -3.65
N ASN A 52 24.52 17.74 -3.08
CA ASN A 52 24.39 19.17 -3.42
C ASN A 52 24.35 20.08 -2.18
N PRO A 53 25.34 19.98 -1.25
CA PRO A 53 25.29 20.71 0.03
C PRO A 53 25.37 22.24 -0.12
N GLY A 54 25.91 22.74 -1.24
CA GLY A 54 26.02 24.19 -1.55
C GLY A 54 24.82 24.76 -2.32
N ASP A 55 23.83 23.92 -2.69
CA ASP A 55 22.63 24.41 -3.39
C ASP A 55 21.71 25.15 -2.42
N GLY A 56 21.24 26.35 -2.82
CA GLY A 56 20.38 27.19 -1.98
C GLY A 56 19.06 26.55 -1.54
N ARG A 57 18.63 25.47 -2.21
CA ARG A 57 17.41 24.68 -1.89
C ARG A 57 17.68 23.57 -0.88
N ALA A 58 18.95 23.17 -0.71
CA ALA A 58 19.32 21.98 0.06
C ALA A 58 18.84 22.02 1.51
N THR A 59 18.98 23.18 2.18
CA THR A 59 18.54 23.35 3.57
C THR A 59 17.03 23.13 3.72
N ALA A 60 16.23 23.75 2.86
CA ALA A 60 14.77 23.62 2.90
C ALA A 60 14.32 22.19 2.57
N ILE A 61 14.89 21.59 1.52
CA ILE A 61 14.59 20.19 1.13
C ILE A 61 15.00 19.21 2.23
N ASN A 62 16.15 19.42 2.87
CA ASN A 62 16.59 18.58 3.99
C ASN A 62 15.62 18.66 5.16
N ALA A 63 15.20 19.85 5.54
CA ALA A 63 14.32 20.06 6.69
C ALA A 63 12.90 19.53 6.47
N SER A 64 12.34 19.74 5.27
CA SER A 64 10.91 19.53 5.03
C SER A 64 10.59 18.23 4.26
N VAL A 65 11.53 17.67 3.50
CA VAL A 65 11.28 16.48 2.67
C VAL A 65 12.22 15.34 3.08
N ALA A 66 13.52 15.55 3.08
CA ALA A 66 14.50 14.49 3.26
C ALA A 66 14.47 13.86 4.67
N ASN A 67 14.05 14.60 5.69
CA ASN A 67 13.91 14.10 7.06
C ASN A 67 12.48 13.69 7.44
N THR A 68 11.55 13.72 6.49
CA THR A 68 10.17 13.23 6.69
C THR A 68 10.08 11.78 6.29
N PRO A 69 9.45 10.89 7.09
CA PRO A 69 9.21 9.51 6.70
C PRO A 69 8.36 9.45 5.42
N THR A 70 8.85 8.71 4.42
CA THR A 70 8.17 8.48 3.14
C THR A 70 8.14 6.98 2.84
N ALA A 71 7.18 6.52 2.05
CA ALA A 71 7.18 5.15 1.59
C ALA A 71 8.30 4.90 0.57
N ARG A 72 8.84 3.67 0.58
CA ARG A 72 9.73 3.18 -0.47
C ARG A 72 8.96 2.31 -1.45
N TRP A 73 9.06 2.67 -2.73
CA TRP A 73 8.39 1.96 -3.81
C TRP A 73 9.25 0.82 -4.33
N PHE A 74 8.63 -0.34 -4.51
CA PHE A 74 9.24 -1.55 -5.05
C PHE A 74 8.45 -2.05 -6.26
N GLY A 75 9.15 -2.38 -7.33
CA GLY A 75 8.59 -2.88 -8.57
C GLY A 75 9.61 -3.70 -9.34
N SER A 76 9.42 -3.89 -10.64
CA SER A 76 10.33 -4.64 -11.52
C SER A 76 11.77 -4.10 -11.54
N TRP A 77 11.95 -2.85 -11.17
CA TRP A 77 13.26 -2.17 -11.07
C TRP A 77 14.05 -2.47 -9.80
N SER A 78 13.47 -3.18 -8.84
CA SER A 78 14.04 -3.36 -7.49
C SER A 78 15.05 -4.52 -7.40
N GLY A 79 15.41 -5.14 -8.52
CA GLY A 79 16.32 -6.30 -8.54
C GLY A 79 15.69 -7.52 -7.84
N THR A 80 16.50 -8.22 -7.04
CA THR A 80 16.01 -9.37 -6.24
C THR A 80 15.14 -8.88 -5.10
N ILE A 81 13.83 -8.96 -5.29
CA ILE A 81 12.86 -8.29 -4.41
C ILE A 81 12.94 -8.73 -2.95
N GLY A 82 13.09 -10.00 -2.66
CA GLY A 82 13.22 -10.50 -1.30
C GLY A 82 14.46 -9.93 -0.58
N THR A 83 15.57 -9.75 -1.30
CA THR A 83 16.77 -9.10 -0.77
C THR A 83 16.52 -7.61 -0.53
N ALA A 84 15.89 -6.93 -1.49
CA ALA A 84 15.64 -5.49 -1.41
C ALA A 84 14.69 -5.12 -0.25
N THR A 85 13.57 -5.84 -0.12
CA THR A 85 12.63 -5.64 0.99
C THR A 85 13.24 -6.04 2.32
N GLY A 86 13.97 -7.17 2.35
CA GLY A 86 14.68 -7.65 3.53
C GLY A 86 15.70 -6.65 4.08
N ALA A 87 16.47 -6.03 3.18
CA ALA A 87 17.45 -5.01 3.56
C ALA A 87 16.76 -3.74 4.09
N TYR A 88 15.69 -3.27 3.41
CA TYR A 88 14.97 -2.07 3.82
C TYR A 88 14.29 -2.21 5.17
N VAL A 89 13.51 -3.29 5.34
CA VAL A 89 12.81 -3.54 6.59
C VAL A 89 13.80 -3.86 7.73
N GLY A 90 14.89 -4.60 7.44
CA GLY A 90 15.94 -4.86 8.43
C GLY A 90 16.66 -3.61 8.90
N ALA A 91 16.87 -2.63 8.01
CA ALA A 91 17.46 -1.33 8.37
C ALA A 91 16.52 -0.47 9.24
N ALA A 92 15.20 -0.58 9.03
CA ALA A 92 14.19 0.07 9.86
C ALA A 92 14.09 -0.60 11.25
N ASP A 93 13.99 -1.92 11.26
CA ASP A 93 13.92 -2.76 12.47
C ASP A 93 15.12 -2.53 13.39
N ALA A 94 16.33 -2.50 12.83
CA ALA A 94 17.56 -2.18 13.59
C ALA A 94 17.56 -0.79 14.24
N ARG A 95 16.64 0.08 13.85
CA ARG A 95 16.46 1.44 14.41
C ARG A 95 15.17 1.56 15.24
N ASP A 96 14.45 0.46 15.45
CA ASP A 96 13.15 0.46 16.14
C ASP A 96 12.17 1.43 15.46
N LYS A 97 12.05 1.36 14.11
CA LYS A 97 11.21 2.23 13.30
C LYS A 97 10.29 1.45 12.36
N LEU A 98 9.10 1.98 12.15
CA LEU A 98 8.08 1.42 11.27
C LEU A 98 8.30 1.84 9.81
N PRO A 99 8.72 0.95 8.91
CA PRO A 99 8.86 1.27 7.50
C PRO A 99 7.51 1.23 6.79
N VAL A 100 7.35 2.13 5.80
CA VAL A 100 6.23 2.12 4.85
C VAL A 100 6.77 1.71 3.49
N LEU A 101 6.14 0.70 2.88
CA LEU A 101 6.51 0.14 1.59
C LEU A 101 5.34 0.25 0.62
N VAL A 102 5.64 0.37 -0.67
CA VAL A 102 4.67 0.22 -1.74
C VAL A 102 5.07 -0.98 -2.58
N ALA A 103 4.17 -1.95 -2.72
CA ALA A 103 4.27 -3.04 -3.70
C ALA A 103 3.59 -2.58 -4.99
N TYR A 104 4.36 -2.42 -6.08
CA TYR A 104 3.87 -1.86 -7.35
C TYR A 104 4.40 -2.65 -8.54
N ASN A 105 3.90 -3.87 -8.70
CA ASN A 105 4.40 -4.79 -9.72
C ASN A 105 3.32 -5.73 -10.30
N ILE A 106 2.03 -5.40 -10.14
CA ILE A 106 0.95 -6.25 -10.64
C ILE A 106 1.05 -6.42 -12.15
N TYR A 107 0.73 -7.61 -12.65
CA TYR A 107 0.68 -7.89 -14.08
C TYR A 107 -0.32 -6.97 -14.79
N ASN A 108 0.04 -6.45 -15.95
CA ASN A 108 -0.73 -5.43 -16.68
C ASN A 108 -1.05 -4.18 -15.83
N ARG A 109 -0.06 -3.69 -15.08
CA ARG A 109 -0.17 -2.46 -14.31
C ARG A 109 -0.48 -1.26 -15.21
N ASP A 110 -1.30 -0.32 -14.70
CA ASP A 110 -1.72 0.90 -15.39
C ASP A 110 -2.35 0.60 -16.77
N TYR A 111 -3.30 -0.32 -16.75
CA TYR A 111 -3.96 -0.86 -17.95
C TYR A 111 -4.73 0.20 -18.74
N CYS A 112 -5.37 1.14 -18.05
CA CYS A 112 -6.15 2.21 -18.67
C CYS A 112 -5.29 3.30 -19.31
N GLY A 113 -4.26 3.75 -18.61
CA GLY A 113 -3.50 4.94 -18.95
C GLY A 113 -2.20 4.66 -19.68
N GLY A 114 -1.56 3.57 -19.37
CA GLY A 114 -0.24 3.21 -19.92
C GLY A 114 0.90 4.14 -19.50
N HIS A 115 0.66 5.08 -18.59
CA HIS A 115 1.64 6.09 -18.16
C HIS A 115 2.77 5.49 -17.32
N SER A 116 2.42 4.51 -16.47
CA SER A 116 3.33 3.72 -15.64
C SER A 116 3.24 2.23 -15.97
N ALA A 117 2.92 1.91 -17.24
CA ALA A 117 2.74 0.55 -17.72
C ALA A 117 3.94 -0.34 -17.38
N GLY A 118 3.67 -1.63 -17.17
CA GLY A 118 4.69 -2.61 -16.79
C GLY A 118 4.15 -3.63 -15.80
N GLY A 119 4.92 -3.87 -14.75
CA GLY A 119 4.63 -4.92 -13.77
C GLY A 119 5.29 -6.25 -14.11
N ALA A 120 4.87 -7.30 -13.45
CA ALA A 120 5.33 -8.66 -13.70
C ALA A 120 4.92 -9.14 -15.10
N SER A 121 5.66 -10.08 -15.65
CA SER A 121 5.43 -10.59 -17.02
C SER A 121 4.22 -11.53 -17.13
N SER A 122 3.68 -11.99 -16.01
CA SER A 122 2.49 -12.87 -15.94
C SER A 122 1.91 -12.87 -14.53
N PRO A 123 0.66 -13.36 -14.33
CA PRO A 123 0.11 -13.58 -13.00
C PRO A 123 0.96 -14.48 -12.11
N SER A 124 1.55 -15.55 -12.65
CA SER A 124 2.44 -16.44 -11.89
C SER A 124 3.77 -15.76 -11.50
N ALA A 125 4.34 -14.93 -12.39
CA ALA A 125 5.52 -14.13 -12.08
C ALA A 125 5.21 -13.11 -10.97
N TYR A 126 4.02 -12.50 -10.98
CA TYR A 126 3.55 -11.62 -9.91
C TYR A 126 3.42 -12.37 -8.58
N ALA A 127 2.77 -13.53 -8.57
CA ALA A 127 2.63 -14.35 -7.36
C ALA A 127 3.99 -14.70 -6.75
N ASN A 128 4.97 -15.10 -7.58
CA ASN A 128 6.34 -15.37 -7.13
C ASN A 128 7.04 -14.12 -6.58
N TRP A 129 6.81 -12.97 -7.21
CA TRP A 129 7.38 -11.69 -6.77
C TRP A 129 6.82 -11.28 -5.39
N ILE A 130 5.48 -11.39 -5.20
CA ILE A 130 4.82 -11.12 -3.93
C ILE A 130 5.30 -12.07 -2.83
N ALA A 131 5.46 -13.37 -3.13
CA ALA A 131 5.98 -14.33 -2.16
C ALA A 131 7.38 -13.96 -1.67
N GLN A 132 8.26 -13.51 -2.57
CA GLN A 132 9.60 -13.03 -2.20
C GLN A 132 9.55 -11.68 -1.46
N PHE A 133 8.64 -10.78 -1.86
CA PHE A 133 8.43 -9.49 -1.18
C PHE A 133 8.03 -9.71 0.28
N ALA A 134 6.97 -10.48 0.52
CA ALA A 134 6.47 -10.79 1.86
C ALA A 134 7.50 -11.58 2.67
N GLY A 135 8.19 -12.56 2.06
CA GLY A 135 9.27 -13.31 2.67
C GLY A 135 10.46 -12.43 3.07
N GLY A 136 10.76 -11.38 2.31
CA GLY A 136 11.75 -10.37 2.67
C GLY A 136 11.37 -9.57 3.91
N ILE A 137 10.10 -9.29 4.13
CA ILE A 137 9.61 -8.65 5.36
C ILE A 137 9.65 -9.64 6.52
N ALA A 138 9.15 -10.84 6.30
CA ALA A 138 9.00 -11.89 7.32
C ALA A 138 8.21 -11.41 8.56
N GLY A 139 8.57 -11.81 9.77
CA GLY A 139 7.88 -11.45 11.02
C GLY A 139 8.14 -10.03 11.53
N ARG A 140 8.78 -9.14 10.75
CA ARG A 140 9.07 -7.76 11.19
C ARG A 140 7.89 -6.83 11.00
N PRO A 141 7.73 -5.78 11.84
CA PRO A 141 6.68 -4.79 11.67
C PRO A 141 6.89 -3.97 10.39
N ALA A 142 5.80 -3.79 9.62
CA ALA A 142 5.82 -2.95 8.43
C ALA A 142 4.39 -2.49 8.07
N VAL A 143 4.31 -1.44 7.26
CA VAL A 143 3.10 -1.00 6.55
C VAL A 143 3.33 -1.18 5.06
N VAL A 144 2.41 -1.83 4.37
CA VAL A 144 2.48 -2.03 2.92
C VAL A 144 1.24 -1.45 2.25
N VAL A 145 1.45 -0.56 1.28
CA VAL A 145 0.43 -0.13 0.32
C VAL A 145 0.52 -1.08 -0.87
N LEU A 146 -0.56 -1.78 -1.15
CA LEU A 146 -0.61 -2.84 -2.15
C LEU A 146 -1.22 -2.32 -3.45
N GLU A 147 -0.43 -2.31 -4.49
CA GLU A 147 -0.73 -2.09 -5.90
C GLU A 147 -1.58 -0.83 -6.15
N PRO A 148 -1.01 0.36 -5.93
CA PRO A 148 -1.63 1.61 -6.34
C PRO A 148 -2.23 1.55 -7.74
N ASP A 149 -3.38 2.22 -7.93
CA ASP A 149 -4.15 2.34 -9.17
C ASP A 149 -4.90 1.07 -9.62
N SER A 150 -4.57 -0.10 -9.08
CA SER A 150 -5.02 -1.40 -9.58
C SER A 150 -6.54 -1.56 -9.68
N LEU A 151 -7.31 -0.97 -8.76
CA LEU A 151 -8.78 -0.99 -8.79
C LEU A 151 -9.37 0.14 -9.64
N GLY A 152 -8.60 1.19 -9.90
CA GLY A 152 -8.98 2.28 -10.82
C GLY A 152 -9.12 1.79 -12.27
N ASP A 153 -8.25 0.88 -12.68
CA ASP A 153 -8.17 0.32 -14.04
C ASP A 153 -9.40 -0.48 -14.48
N TYR A 154 -10.29 -0.90 -13.58
CA TYR A 154 -11.46 -1.73 -13.92
C TYR A 154 -12.37 -1.09 -14.97
N GLY A 155 -12.35 0.24 -15.13
CA GLY A 155 -13.12 0.93 -16.17
C GLY A 155 -12.71 0.59 -17.61
N CYS A 156 -11.49 0.10 -17.81
CA CYS A 156 -10.93 -0.25 -19.13
C CYS A 156 -10.77 -1.76 -19.34
N MET A 157 -11.09 -2.57 -18.33
CA MET A 157 -10.93 -4.02 -18.34
C MET A 157 -12.25 -4.73 -18.70
N ASN A 158 -12.14 -5.85 -19.40
CA ASN A 158 -13.23 -6.80 -19.51
C ASN A 158 -13.33 -7.66 -18.24
N GLN A 159 -14.42 -8.41 -18.08
CA GLN A 159 -14.68 -9.18 -16.86
C GLN A 159 -13.57 -10.20 -16.56
N ALA A 160 -13.07 -10.94 -17.55
CA ALA A 160 -12.00 -11.92 -17.35
C ALA A 160 -10.70 -11.27 -16.84
N GLN A 161 -10.40 -10.06 -17.28
CA GLN A 161 -9.24 -9.29 -16.80
C GLN A 161 -9.45 -8.77 -15.36
N ILE A 162 -10.68 -8.40 -15.02
CA ILE A 162 -11.05 -8.02 -13.65
C ILE A 162 -10.90 -9.24 -12.73
N ASP A 163 -11.47 -10.37 -13.11
CA ASP A 163 -11.40 -11.61 -12.31
C ASP A 163 -9.95 -12.05 -12.09
N GLU A 164 -9.10 -11.95 -13.11
CA GLU A 164 -7.65 -12.21 -12.99
C GLU A 164 -6.96 -11.22 -12.04
N ARG A 165 -7.30 -9.92 -12.11
CA ARG A 165 -6.78 -8.88 -11.23
C ARG A 165 -7.18 -9.13 -9.77
N GLU A 166 -8.42 -9.47 -9.52
CA GLU A 166 -8.95 -9.81 -8.20
C GLU A 166 -8.29 -11.06 -7.62
N ALA A 167 -8.09 -12.08 -8.44
CA ALA A 167 -7.38 -13.29 -8.03
C ALA A 167 -5.92 -12.99 -7.63
N MET A 168 -5.21 -12.12 -8.37
CA MET A 168 -3.85 -11.69 -8.04
C MET A 168 -3.81 -10.92 -6.71
N LEU A 169 -4.72 -9.98 -6.49
CA LEU A 169 -4.77 -9.17 -5.26
C LEU A 169 -5.12 -10.03 -4.05
N THR A 170 -6.13 -10.90 -4.18
CA THR A 170 -6.52 -11.84 -3.12
C THR A 170 -5.37 -12.80 -2.78
N GLY A 171 -4.68 -13.31 -3.79
CA GLY A 171 -3.50 -14.16 -3.61
C GLY A 171 -2.35 -13.42 -2.92
N ALA A 172 -2.12 -12.15 -3.26
CA ALA A 172 -1.12 -11.31 -2.62
C ALA A 172 -1.43 -11.11 -1.13
N LEU A 173 -2.68 -10.79 -0.78
CA LEU A 173 -3.11 -10.62 0.61
C LEU A 173 -2.94 -11.91 1.42
N ALA A 174 -3.30 -13.06 0.84
CA ALA A 174 -3.09 -14.36 1.48
C ALA A 174 -1.60 -14.64 1.75
N GLU A 175 -0.74 -14.24 0.82
CA GLU A 175 0.72 -14.43 0.95
C GLU A 175 1.33 -13.52 2.03
N PHE A 176 0.91 -12.25 2.13
CA PHE A 176 1.30 -11.38 3.22
C PHE A 176 0.84 -11.93 4.58
N ASN A 177 -0.41 -12.37 4.71
CA ASN A 177 -0.94 -12.94 5.94
C ASN A 177 -0.14 -14.20 6.37
N ARG A 178 0.36 -14.98 5.42
CA ARG A 178 1.14 -16.19 5.67
C ARG A 178 2.59 -15.90 6.08
N GLN A 179 3.27 -14.96 5.40
CA GLN A 179 4.71 -14.74 5.55
C GLN A 179 5.09 -13.52 6.38
N ALA A 180 4.22 -12.51 6.45
CA ALA A 180 4.47 -11.23 7.11
C ALA A 180 3.36 -10.89 8.13
N PRO A 181 3.15 -11.70 9.17
CA PRO A 181 1.99 -11.59 10.07
C PRO A 181 1.95 -10.30 10.90
N ASN A 182 3.07 -9.59 11.02
CA ASN A 182 3.17 -8.31 11.74
C ASN A 182 3.13 -7.10 10.79
N THR A 183 2.64 -7.31 9.57
CA THR A 183 2.52 -6.26 8.55
C THR A 183 1.07 -5.87 8.33
N TRP A 184 0.78 -4.58 8.38
CA TRP A 184 -0.50 -4.05 7.93
C TRP A 184 -0.47 -3.78 6.44
N VAL A 185 -1.37 -4.43 5.69
CA VAL A 185 -1.49 -4.27 4.24
C VAL A 185 -2.73 -3.46 3.92
N TYR A 186 -2.57 -2.40 3.14
CA TYR A 186 -3.64 -1.52 2.66
C TYR A 186 -3.76 -1.68 1.15
N LEU A 187 -4.91 -2.19 0.70
CA LEU A 187 -5.23 -2.30 -0.71
C LEU A 187 -5.60 -0.92 -1.27
N ASP A 188 -5.03 -0.52 -2.41
CA ASP A 188 -5.30 0.82 -2.92
C ASP A 188 -6.73 0.97 -3.43
N ALA A 189 -7.37 2.07 -3.03
CA ALA A 189 -8.75 2.43 -3.37
C ALA A 189 -8.85 3.75 -4.17
N GLY A 190 -7.75 4.24 -4.69
CA GLY A 190 -7.70 5.45 -5.49
C GLY A 190 -8.16 6.71 -4.73
N ASN A 191 -9.12 7.42 -5.28
CA ASN A 191 -9.61 8.67 -4.71
C ASN A 191 -11.06 8.97 -5.16
N PRO A 192 -11.75 9.97 -4.57
CA PRO A 192 -13.16 10.25 -4.87
C PRO A 192 -13.45 10.68 -6.31
N ALA A 193 -12.43 11.09 -7.08
CA ALA A 193 -12.62 11.49 -8.48
C ALA A 193 -12.65 10.30 -9.46
N TRP A 194 -12.24 9.08 -9.03
CA TRP A 194 -12.12 7.92 -9.91
C TRP A 194 -13.38 7.04 -9.94
N ALA A 195 -13.97 6.81 -8.79
CA ALA A 195 -15.15 5.95 -8.69
C ALA A 195 -16.05 6.39 -7.54
N SER A 196 -17.36 6.13 -7.65
CA SER A 196 -18.27 6.33 -6.52
C SER A 196 -17.89 5.40 -5.35
N ALA A 197 -18.21 5.82 -4.12
CA ALA A 197 -17.96 5.01 -2.93
C ALA A 197 -18.60 3.62 -3.03
N ALA A 198 -19.81 3.51 -3.60
CA ALA A 198 -20.49 2.23 -3.81
C ALA A 198 -19.73 1.32 -4.79
N THR A 199 -19.20 1.90 -5.87
CA THR A 199 -18.39 1.15 -6.85
C THR A 199 -17.08 0.69 -6.23
N MET A 200 -16.38 1.57 -5.51
CA MET A 200 -15.10 1.23 -4.89
C MET A 200 -15.25 0.22 -3.75
N ALA A 201 -16.30 0.34 -2.93
CA ALA A 201 -16.60 -0.64 -1.90
C ALA A 201 -16.80 -2.07 -2.47
N ARG A 202 -17.49 -2.17 -3.62
CA ARG A 202 -17.65 -3.45 -4.33
C ARG A 202 -16.30 -3.98 -4.83
N ARG A 203 -15.52 -3.15 -5.56
CA ARG A 203 -14.19 -3.54 -6.09
C ARG A 203 -13.25 -4.00 -4.98
N LEU A 204 -13.19 -3.27 -3.88
CA LEU A 204 -12.39 -3.63 -2.70
C LEU A 204 -12.82 -4.96 -2.09
N HIS A 205 -14.14 -5.18 -1.97
CA HIS A 205 -14.67 -6.44 -1.44
C HIS A 205 -14.30 -7.63 -2.32
N GLU A 206 -14.51 -7.51 -3.63
CA GLU A 206 -14.20 -8.53 -4.64
C GLU A 206 -12.69 -8.80 -4.71
N ALA A 207 -11.85 -7.78 -4.57
CA ALA A 207 -10.39 -7.90 -4.52
C ALA A 207 -9.83 -8.44 -3.17
N GLY A 208 -10.70 -8.87 -2.24
CA GLY A 208 -10.27 -9.55 -1.02
C GLY A 208 -9.98 -8.65 0.17
N LEU A 209 -10.53 -7.42 0.24
CA LEU A 209 -10.31 -6.46 1.35
C LEU A 209 -10.54 -7.07 2.75
N ARG A 210 -11.39 -8.09 2.89
CA ARG A 210 -11.57 -8.78 4.19
C ARG A 210 -10.26 -9.31 4.75
N GLN A 211 -9.32 -9.72 3.90
CA GLN A 211 -8.01 -10.26 4.27
C GLN A 211 -6.95 -9.16 4.51
N ALA A 212 -7.18 -7.95 3.99
CA ALA A 212 -6.31 -6.80 4.23
C ALA A 212 -6.58 -6.19 5.61
N HIS A 213 -5.60 -5.45 6.15
CA HIS A 213 -5.83 -4.60 7.32
C HIS A 213 -6.80 -3.47 6.98
N GLY A 214 -6.57 -2.78 5.86
CA GLY A 214 -7.34 -1.64 5.43
C GLY A 214 -7.21 -1.32 3.95
N PHE A 215 -7.51 -0.08 3.59
CA PHE A 215 -7.33 0.44 2.23
C PHE A 215 -6.63 1.81 2.24
N SER A 216 -5.93 2.14 1.15
CA SER A 216 -5.24 3.43 0.97
C SER A 216 -5.99 4.33 0.02
N LEU A 217 -5.87 5.62 0.22
CA LEU A 217 -6.50 6.66 -0.59
C LEU A 217 -5.49 7.71 -1.04
N ASN A 218 -5.76 8.33 -2.19
CA ASN A 218 -5.02 9.48 -2.71
C ASN A 218 -3.56 9.19 -3.09
N VAL A 219 -3.17 7.92 -3.24
CA VAL A 219 -1.78 7.56 -3.56
C VAL A 219 -1.33 8.30 -4.82
N SER A 220 -0.23 9.04 -4.71
CA SER A 220 0.33 9.90 -5.78
C SER A 220 -0.61 10.99 -6.32
N ASN A 221 -1.69 11.31 -5.62
CA ASN A 221 -2.68 12.31 -6.00
C ASN A 221 -2.67 13.55 -5.10
N TYR A 222 -3.58 14.50 -5.34
CA TYR A 222 -3.54 15.84 -4.77
C TYR A 222 -4.82 16.25 -4.05
N LEU A 223 -5.87 15.41 -4.01
CA LEU A 223 -7.12 15.75 -3.33
C LEU A 223 -6.86 15.94 -1.84
N THR A 224 -7.58 16.87 -1.23
CA THR A 224 -7.37 17.24 0.18
C THR A 224 -7.60 16.06 1.12
N THR A 225 -7.02 16.12 2.30
CA THR A 225 -7.25 15.14 3.37
C THR A 225 -8.75 15.06 3.71
N ALA A 226 -9.46 16.19 3.75
CA ALA A 226 -10.89 16.23 4.05
C ALA A 226 -11.73 15.50 3.00
N GLU A 227 -11.46 15.70 1.70
CA GLU A 227 -12.15 15.00 0.60
C GLU A 227 -11.92 13.48 0.69
N ASN A 228 -10.69 13.07 0.93
CA ASN A 228 -10.34 11.65 1.05
C ASN A 228 -10.92 11.02 2.32
N THR A 229 -10.91 11.72 3.45
CA THR A 229 -11.55 11.23 4.69
C THR A 229 -13.06 11.06 4.51
N ALA A 230 -13.73 12.02 3.89
CA ALA A 230 -15.16 11.90 3.57
C ALA A 230 -15.44 10.70 2.65
N TYR A 231 -14.59 10.51 1.63
CA TYR A 231 -14.70 9.37 0.72
C TYR A 231 -14.45 8.03 1.40
N GLY A 232 -13.40 7.90 2.22
CA GLY A 232 -13.11 6.68 2.99
C GLY A 232 -14.26 6.29 3.92
N ASN A 233 -14.87 7.28 4.59
CA ASN A 233 -16.06 7.06 5.41
C ASN A 233 -17.27 6.64 4.58
N ALA A 234 -17.48 7.20 3.39
CA ALA A 234 -18.54 6.79 2.47
C ALA A 234 -18.32 5.35 1.95
N VAL A 235 -17.08 4.98 1.59
CA VAL A 235 -16.71 3.60 1.22
C VAL A 235 -17.02 2.64 2.39
N ASN A 236 -16.66 2.99 3.60
CA ASN A 236 -16.96 2.18 4.80
C ASN A 236 -18.47 2.05 5.07
N SER A 237 -19.25 3.10 4.78
CA SER A 237 -20.72 3.03 4.89
C SER A 237 -21.30 2.02 3.90
N GLU A 238 -20.81 1.99 2.67
CA GLU A 238 -21.21 1.01 1.64
C GLU A 238 -20.75 -0.41 1.98
N LEU A 239 -19.51 -0.58 2.48
CA LEU A 239 -18.99 -1.87 2.95
C LEU A 239 -19.85 -2.43 4.08
N ARG A 240 -20.23 -1.59 5.04
CA ARG A 240 -21.10 -1.98 6.16
C ARG A 240 -22.49 -2.37 5.67
N ALA A 241 -23.10 -1.54 4.82
CA ALA A 241 -24.46 -1.76 4.34
C ALA A 241 -24.59 -3.04 3.50
N ARG A 242 -23.61 -3.31 2.62
CA ARG A 242 -23.66 -4.42 1.66
C ARG A 242 -23.05 -5.72 2.19
N TYR A 243 -21.98 -5.62 2.99
CA TYR A 243 -21.14 -6.77 3.33
C TYR A 243 -20.94 -6.96 4.85
N GLY A 244 -21.50 -6.08 5.70
CA GLY A 244 -21.53 -6.21 7.15
C GLY A 244 -20.19 -5.95 7.85
N TYR A 245 -19.24 -5.21 7.24
CA TYR A 245 -17.97 -4.86 7.88
C TYR A 245 -17.47 -3.47 7.45
N THR A 246 -16.50 -2.96 8.20
CA THR A 246 -15.70 -1.78 7.83
C THR A 246 -14.21 -2.11 7.96
N LYS A 247 -13.37 -1.28 7.37
CA LYS A 247 -11.91 -1.37 7.48
C LYS A 247 -11.30 -0.01 7.76
N PRO A 248 -10.20 0.09 8.52
CA PRO A 248 -9.45 1.34 8.60
C PRO A 248 -8.92 1.75 7.23
N PHE A 249 -8.56 3.02 7.08
CA PHE A 249 -7.94 3.53 5.87
C PHE A 249 -6.83 4.53 6.16
N VAL A 250 -5.91 4.67 5.22
CA VAL A 250 -4.83 5.64 5.24
C VAL A 250 -4.94 6.60 4.05
N VAL A 251 -4.38 7.80 4.19
CA VAL A 251 -4.41 8.82 3.13
C VAL A 251 -2.99 9.25 2.80
N ASP A 252 -2.65 9.26 1.50
CA ASP A 252 -1.44 9.92 1.02
C ASP A 252 -1.61 11.44 1.08
N THR A 253 -0.84 12.07 1.95
CA THR A 253 -0.84 13.52 2.17
C THR A 253 0.42 14.21 1.65
N SER A 254 1.28 13.48 0.96
CA SER A 254 2.59 13.97 0.51
C SER A 254 2.54 15.25 -0.31
N ARG A 255 1.51 15.42 -1.14
CA ARG A 255 1.43 16.49 -2.14
C ARG A 255 0.09 17.24 -2.15
N ASN A 256 -0.74 17.08 -1.12
CA ASN A 256 -2.13 17.52 -1.12
C ASN A 256 -2.43 18.84 -0.40
N GLY A 257 -1.40 19.57 0.04
CA GLY A 257 -1.56 20.78 0.86
C GLY A 257 -2.35 21.91 0.19
N ASN A 258 -2.31 22.03 -1.14
CA ASN A 258 -3.10 23.00 -1.92
C ASN A 258 -4.32 22.36 -2.62
N GLY A 259 -4.61 21.10 -2.36
CA GLY A 259 -5.67 20.37 -3.06
C GLY A 259 -5.34 20.07 -4.53
N SER A 260 -6.29 19.49 -5.25
CA SER A 260 -6.17 19.14 -6.67
C SER A 260 -6.60 20.32 -7.58
N ASN A 261 -5.95 20.45 -8.73
CA ASN A 261 -6.40 21.33 -9.82
C ASN A 261 -6.96 20.53 -11.02
N GLY A 262 -7.26 19.25 -10.81
CA GLY A 262 -7.75 18.34 -11.84
C GLY A 262 -6.66 17.69 -12.70
N GLN A 263 -5.39 18.08 -12.53
CA GLN A 263 -4.24 17.47 -13.21
C GLN A 263 -3.52 16.51 -12.26
N TRP A 264 -3.11 15.36 -12.77
CA TRP A 264 -2.41 14.35 -11.99
C TRP A 264 -0.88 14.35 -12.21
N CYS A 265 -0.45 14.69 -13.43
CA CYS A 265 0.94 14.52 -13.85
C CYS A 265 1.74 15.79 -13.64
N ASN A 266 2.57 15.81 -12.61
CA ASN A 266 3.44 16.94 -12.23
C ASN A 266 2.76 18.33 -12.33
N PRO A 267 1.59 18.55 -11.73
CA PRO A 267 0.95 19.87 -11.81
C PRO A 267 1.75 20.93 -11.05
N SER A 268 1.75 22.15 -11.57
CA SER A 268 2.34 23.31 -10.87
C SER A 268 1.48 23.75 -9.66
N GLY A 269 2.07 24.52 -8.76
CA GLY A 269 1.35 25.12 -7.63
C GLY A 269 0.86 24.12 -6.59
N ARG A 270 1.48 22.96 -6.50
CA ARG A 270 1.17 21.97 -5.45
C ARG A 270 2.00 22.23 -4.20
N ARG A 271 1.49 21.80 -3.06
CA ARG A 271 2.14 21.95 -1.77
C ARG A 271 2.22 20.62 -1.04
N ILE A 272 3.29 20.41 -0.29
CA ILE A 272 3.36 19.31 0.67
C ILE A 272 2.20 19.42 1.66
N GLY A 273 1.62 18.28 2.01
CA GLY A 273 0.56 18.20 3.02
C GLY A 273 1.10 17.82 4.39
N THR A 274 0.22 17.35 5.25
CA THR A 274 0.56 16.93 6.61
C THR A 274 1.60 15.81 6.57
N PRO A 275 2.72 15.92 7.31
CA PRO A 275 3.72 14.87 7.38
C PRO A 275 3.16 13.55 7.91
N THR A 276 3.87 12.45 7.61
CA THR A 276 3.54 11.09 8.08
C THR A 276 3.31 11.05 9.58
N GLN A 277 2.11 10.60 10.00
CA GLN A 277 1.68 10.52 11.40
C GLN A 277 0.53 9.52 11.59
N LEU A 278 0.30 9.11 12.82
CA LEU A 278 -0.90 8.38 13.24
C LEU A 278 -2.09 9.34 13.38
N GLY A 279 -3.29 8.87 13.03
CA GLY A 279 -4.53 9.65 13.16
C GLY A 279 -4.66 10.74 12.09
N GLY A 280 -5.39 11.81 12.41
CA GLY A 280 -5.58 12.97 11.52
C GLY A 280 -6.77 12.86 10.57
N GLY A 281 -7.80 12.09 10.94
CA GLY A 281 -9.02 11.86 10.13
C GLY A 281 -9.01 10.54 9.35
N ALA A 282 -7.92 9.80 9.43
CA ALA A 282 -7.71 8.44 8.95
C ALA A 282 -6.95 7.67 10.03
N GLU A 283 -6.69 6.37 9.83
CA GLU A 283 -5.82 5.62 10.75
C GLU A 283 -4.40 6.17 10.74
N MET A 284 -3.90 6.50 9.55
CA MET A 284 -2.63 7.19 9.35
C MET A 284 -2.74 8.20 8.20
N LEU A 285 -2.03 9.30 8.31
CA LEU A 285 -1.65 10.16 7.19
C LEU A 285 -0.22 9.80 6.82
N LEU A 286 0.01 9.44 5.57
CA LEU A 286 1.30 8.94 5.10
C LEU A 286 1.82 9.76 3.93
N TRP A 287 3.12 9.92 3.83
CA TRP A 287 3.75 10.35 2.59
C TRP A 287 4.10 9.11 1.77
N ILE A 288 3.13 8.65 0.98
CA ILE A 288 3.29 7.45 0.14
C ILE A 288 4.08 7.80 -1.12
N LYS A 289 3.72 8.89 -1.81
CA LYS A 289 4.58 9.49 -2.85
C LYS A 289 5.65 10.38 -2.18
N VAL A 290 6.83 10.47 -2.79
CA VAL A 290 7.88 11.37 -2.32
C VAL A 290 7.69 12.73 -2.97
N PRO A 291 7.53 13.85 -2.21
CA PRO A 291 7.47 15.18 -2.79
C PRO A 291 8.73 15.51 -3.58
N GLY A 292 8.55 15.93 -4.83
CA GLY A 292 9.65 16.22 -5.75
C GLY A 292 10.06 15.04 -6.64
N GLU A 293 9.57 13.82 -6.41
CA GLU A 293 9.71 12.77 -7.41
C GLU A 293 8.71 12.94 -8.55
N SER A 294 9.22 12.96 -9.76
CA SER A 294 8.45 13.12 -11.00
C SER A 294 7.41 12.01 -11.20
N ASP A 295 6.26 12.36 -11.74
CA ASP A 295 5.26 11.41 -12.25
C ASP A 295 5.58 10.95 -13.69
N GLY A 296 6.58 11.57 -14.34
CA GLY A 296 7.00 11.28 -15.70
C GLY A 296 7.19 12.53 -16.54
N ASN A 297 7.30 12.36 -17.86
CA ASN A 297 7.57 13.43 -18.83
C ASN A 297 6.31 14.26 -19.11
N CYS A 298 5.89 15.09 -18.15
CA CYS A 298 4.71 15.91 -18.24
C CYS A 298 4.74 17.08 -17.26
N GLY A 299 3.87 18.08 -17.43
CA GLY A 299 3.71 19.22 -16.54
C GLY A 299 5.05 19.90 -16.23
N VAL A 300 5.29 20.24 -14.94
CA VAL A 300 6.56 20.84 -14.50
C VAL A 300 7.72 19.83 -14.46
N GLY A 301 7.45 18.56 -14.70
CA GLY A 301 8.43 17.48 -14.84
C GLY A 301 8.80 17.15 -16.29
N SER A 302 8.49 18.02 -17.25
CA SER A 302 8.84 17.81 -18.67
C SER A 302 10.33 17.50 -18.84
N GLY A 303 10.63 16.44 -19.59
CA GLY A 303 12.00 15.93 -19.81
C GLY A 303 12.51 14.98 -18.71
N SER A 304 11.73 14.70 -17.67
CA SER A 304 12.10 13.76 -16.61
C SER A 304 11.47 12.37 -16.79
N THR A 305 12.01 11.40 -16.10
CA THR A 305 11.44 10.06 -15.97
C THR A 305 10.69 9.91 -14.65
N ALA A 306 9.70 9.01 -14.60
CA ALA A 306 8.97 8.71 -13.37
C ALA A 306 9.95 8.27 -12.25
N GLY A 307 9.76 8.79 -11.04
CA GLY A 307 10.64 8.54 -9.89
C GLY A 307 11.93 9.39 -9.85
N GLN A 308 12.26 10.14 -10.89
CA GLN A 308 13.40 11.05 -10.87
C GLN A 308 13.13 12.19 -9.87
N PHE A 309 14.07 12.44 -8.96
CA PHE A 309 13.95 13.55 -8.02
C PHE A 309 14.26 14.89 -8.71
N LEU A 310 13.32 15.81 -8.60
CA LEU A 310 13.36 17.16 -9.18
C LEU A 310 13.44 18.16 -8.02
N PRO A 311 14.62 18.68 -7.68
CA PRO A 311 14.81 19.53 -6.51
C PRO A 311 14.04 20.84 -6.60
N GLU A 312 13.86 21.38 -7.80
CA GLU A 312 13.04 22.58 -8.02
C GLU A 312 11.56 22.33 -7.70
N VAL A 313 11.04 21.16 -8.11
CA VAL A 313 9.66 20.77 -7.80
C VAL A 313 9.48 20.56 -6.29
N ALA A 314 10.41 19.85 -5.65
CA ALA A 314 10.39 19.66 -4.20
C ALA A 314 10.41 21.00 -3.46
N TYR A 315 11.29 21.91 -3.86
CA TYR A 315 11.43 23.24 -3.26
C TYR A 315 10.15 24.07 -3.41
N LYS A 316 9.57 24.11 -4.61
CA LYS A 316 8.30 24.80 -4.86
C LYS A 316 7.16 24.21 -4.04
N MET A 317 7.08 22.90 -3.92
CA MET A 317 6.05 22.23 -3.09
C MET A 317 6.16 22.58 -1.61
N ILE A 318 7.35 22.84 -1.07
CA ILE A 318 7.51 23.28 0.33
C ILE A 318 6.78 24.60 0.57
N TYR A 319 6.85 25.52 -0.38
CA TYR A 319 6.26 26.87 -0.28
C TYR A 319 4.88 27.00 -0.94
N GLY A 320 4.47 26.07 -1.80
CA GLY A 320 3.14 26.03 -2.41
C GLY A 320 2.97 26.88 -3.66
N TYR A 321 4.02 27.05 -4.48
CA TYR A 321 3.97 27.82 -5.75
C TYR A 321 4.63 27.11 -6.93
#